data_cb4a249b8ee6d78139a0c29b92f265a7
#
_entry.id   cb4a249b8ee6d78139a0c29b92f265a7
#
_cell.length_a   1.000
_cell.length_b   1.000
_cell.length_c   1.000
_cell.angle_alpha   90.00
_cell.angle_beta   90.00
_cell.angle_gamma   90.00
#
_symmetry.space_group_name_H-M   'P 1'
#
loop_
_entity.id
_entity.type
_entity.pdbx_description
1 polymer ?
#
loop_
_entity_poly.entity_id
_entity_poly.type
_entity_poly.pdbx_seq_one_letter_code
_entity_poly.pdbx_strand_id
1 'polypeptide(L)'
;MLNIAIVEDDPQAAGTLTSYLDRYAQERGTTCNSVIFNDAVDFLTGYKASFDLVFMDIELPGLDGMEAARRLREVDRSVILIFVTNMANFAVKGYEVDALDFIVKPVAYFPFSIKLDRAVKRLESRQERELLVPV
;
A
#
# COMPACT_ATOMS: atom_id res chain seq x y z
N MET A 1 -3.79 13.28 6.79
CA MET A 1 -4.55 12.65 5.70
C MET A 1 -3.67 11.68 4.94
N LEU A 2 -4.18 10.47 4.70
CA LEU A 2 -3.45 9.43 3.98
C LEU A 2 -4.04 9.25 2.59
N ASN A 3 -3.20 9.31 1.57
CA ASN A 3 -3.59 9.02 0.20
C ASN A 3 -3.10 7.61 -0.15
N ILE A 4 -4.03 6.72 -0.45
CA ILE A 4 -3.78 5.28 -0.54
C ILE A 4 -4.25 4.75 -1.88
N ALA A 5 -3.41 3.97 -2.54
CA ALA A 5 -3.78 3.20 -3.72
C ALA A 5 -4.02 1.74 -3.32
N ILE A 6 -5.07 1.14 -3.84
CA ILE A 6 -5.38 -0.27 -3.67
C ILE A 6 -5.38 -0.90 -5.05
N VAL A 7 -4.41 -1.77 -5.32
CA VAL A 7 -4.30 -2.47 -6.60
C VAL A 7 -4.76 -3.90 -6.40
N GLU A 8 -6.02 -4.16 -6.76
CA GLU A 8 -6.73 -5.41 -6.48
C GLU A 8 -7.82 -5.62 -7.52
N ASP A 9 -7.84 -6.77 -8.17
CA ASP A 9 -8.82 -7.07 -9.20
C ASP A 9 -10.13 -7.67 -8.66
N ASP A 10 -10.12 -8.22 -7.43
CA ASP A 10 -11.32 -8.76 -6.80
C ASP A 10 -12.07 -7.63 -6.08
N PRO A 11 -13.29 -7.28 -6.52
CA PRO A 11 -14.06 -6.20 -5.89
C PRO A 11 -14.34 -6.44 -4.41
N GLN A 12 -14.55 -7.70 -4.02
CA GLN A 12 -14.83 -8.03 -2.62
C GLN A 12 -13.61 -7.79 -1.75
N ALA A 13 -12.43 -8.21 -2.20
CA ALA A 13 -11.18 -7.99 -1.49
C ALA A 13 -10.86 -6.50 -1.37
N ALA A 14 -11.03 -5.76 -2.46
CA ALA A 14 -10.85 -4.30 -2.46
C ALA A 14 -11.82 -3.61 -1.51
N GLY A 15 -13.08 -4.04 -1.50
CA GLY A 15 -14.10 -3.51 -0.60
C GLY A 15 -13.79 -3.75 0.87
N THR A 16 -13.21 -4.91 1.20
CA THR A 16 -12.78 -5.24 2.55
C THR A 16 -11.71 -4.25 3.01
N LEU A 17 -10.71 -3.98 2.18
CA LEU A 17 -9.65 -3.02 2.52
C LEU A 17 -10.21 -1.61 2.69
N THR A 18 -11.10 -1.18 1.81
CA THR A 18 -11.75 0.13 1.91
C THR A 18 -12.52 0.28 3.21
N SER A 19 -13.28 -0.74 3.57
CA SER A 19 -14.04 -0.77 4.83
C SER A 19 -13.12 -0.69 6.04
N TYR A 20 -12.00 -1.40 6.01
CA TYR A 20 -11.01 -1.35 7.09
C TYR A 20 -10.33 0.00 7.20
N LEU A 21 -10.06 0.65 6.07
CA LEU A 21 -9.50 2.00 6.07
C LEU A 21 -10.46 3.02 6.68
N ASP A 22 -11.76 2.90 6.38
CA ASP A 22 -12.78 3.76 6.97
C ASP A 22 -12.84 3.59 8.48
N ARG A 23 -12.83 2.35 8.95
CA ARG A 23 -12.82 2.04 10.37
C ARG A 23 -11.55 2.58 11.05
N TYR A 24 -10.41 2.37 10.44
CA TYR A 24 -9.13 2.88 10.94
C TYR A 24 -9.14 4.40 11.08
N ALA A 25 -9.63 5.08 10.05
CA ALA A 25 -9.71 6.55 10.06
C ALA A 25 -10.58 7.06 11.22
N GLN A 26 -11.71 6.41 11.47
CA GLN A 26 -12.58 6.77 12.59
C GLN A 26 -11.90 6.53 13.93
N GLU A 27 -11.24 5.38 14.09
CA GLU A 27 -10.59 5.01 15.34
C GLU A 27 -9.39 5.89 15.67
N ARG A 28 -8.67 6.35 14.65
CA ARG A 28 -7.43 7.12 14.83
C ARG A 28 -7.62 8.63 14.67
N GLY A 29 -8.84 9.08 14.34
CA GLY A 29 -9.11 10.51 14.13
C GLY A 29 -8.35 11.08 12.94
N THR A 30 -8.20 10.31 11.87
CA THR A 30 -7.54 10.73 10.64
C THR A 30 -8.46 10.56 9.45
N THR A 31 -7.98 10.91 8.26
CA THR A 31 -8.70 10.73 7.01
C THR A 31 -7.89 9.85 6.08
N CYS A 32 -8.55 8.83 5.51
CA CYS A 32 -7.95 7.97 4.50
C CYS A 32 -8.69 8.15 3.18
N ASN A 33 -7.97 8.59 2.15
CA ASN A 33 -8.49 8.68 0.79
C ASN A 33 -7.92 7.52 -0.01
N SER A 34 -8.79 6.64 -0.50
CA SER A 34 -8.34 5.48 -1.26
C SER A 34 -8.85 5.50 -2.68
N VAL A 35 -8.02 5.03 -3.60
CA VAL A 35 -8.36 4.84 -5.01
C VAL A 35 -8.09 3.39 -5.34
N ILE A 36 -9.07 2.72 -5.95
CA ILE A 36 -8.96 1.31 -6.33
C ILE A 36 -8.58 1.22 -7.80
N PHE A 37 -7.54 0.45 -8.09
CA PHE A 37 -7.12 0.10 -9.43
C PHE A 37 -7.36 -1.39 -9.64
N ASN A 38 -8.06 -1.75 -10.70
CA ASN A 38 -8.44 -3.15 -10.96
C ASN A 38 -7.30 -3.98 -11.54
N ASP A 39 -6.28 -3.32 -12.08
CA ASP A 39 -5.09 -4.01 -12.58
C ASP A 39 -3.85 -3.11 -12.46
N ALA A 40 -2.70 -3.73 -12.66
CA ALA A 40 -1.42 -3.05 -12.50
C ALA A 40 -1.15 -2.02 -13.59
N VAL A 41 -1.63 -2.27 -14.81
CA VAL A 41 -1.42 -1.35 -15.94
C VAL A 41 -2.13 -0.03 -15.68
N ASP A 42 -3.39 -0.09 -15.22
CA ASP A 42 -4.15 1.11 -14.85
C ASP A 42 -3.45 1.88 -13.74
N PHE A 43 -2.93 1.17 -12.75
CA PHE A 43 -2.22 1.80 -11.63
C PHE A 43 -0.97 2.55 -12.11
N LEU A 44 -0.19 1.93 -13.00
CA LEU A 44 1.08 2.49 -13.46
C LEU A 44 0.91 3.55 -14.55
N THR A 45 -0.18 3.49 -15.32
CA THR A 45 -0.42 4.44 -16.41
C THR A 45 -0.63 5.83 -15.84
N GLY A 46 0.25 6.76 -16.23
CA GLY A 46 0.17 8.13 -15.73
C GLY A 46 0.40 8.26 -14.23
N TYR A 47 1.12 7.32 -13.64
CA TYR A 47 1.37 7.33 -12.20
C TYR A 47 2.01 8.65 -11.78
N LYS A 48 1.44 9.24 -10.73
CA LYS A 48 1.98 10.44 -10.10
C LYS A 48 2.33 10.09 -8.66
N ALA A 49 3.45 10.58 -8.17
CA ALA A 49 3.91 10.31 -6.81
C ALA A 49 3.05 11.05 -5.78
N SER A 50 1.75 10.80 -5.81
CA SER A 50 0.76 11.44 -4.94
C SER A 50 0.23 10.53 -3.84
N PHE A 51 0.60 9.26 -3.86
CA PHE A 51 0.18 8.30 -2.85
C PHE A 51 1.22 8.21 -1.73
N ASP A 52 0.72 8.07 -0.50
CA ASP A 52 1.56 7.80 0.67
C ASP A 52 1.81 6.31 0.82
N LEU A 53 0.84 5.50 0.42
CA LEU A 53 0.83 4.07 0.64
C LEU A 53 0.14 3.35 -0.51
N VAL A 54 0.69 2.20 -0.90
CA VAL A 54 0.08 1.31 -1.89
C VAL A 54 -0.11 -0.07 -1.28
N PHE A 55 -1.35 -0.56 -1.32
CA PHE A 55 -1.66 -1.97 -1.08
C PHE A 55 -1.74 -2.66 -2.42
N MET A 56 -0.96 -3.71 -2.61
CA MET A 56 -0.85 -4.39 -3.91
C MET A 56 -1.01 -5.90 -3.76
N ASP A 57 -1.91 -6.48 -4.53
CA ASP A 57 -1.96 -7.94 -4.66
C ASP A 57 -0.88 -8.39 -5.65
N ILE A 58 -0.31 -9.56 -5.41
CA ILE A 58 0.66 -10.17 -6.33
C ILE A 58 -0.05 -10.87 -7.46
N GLU A 59 -1.16 -11.58 -7.16
CA GLU A 59 -1.95 -12.29 -8.17
C GLU A 59 -2.88 -11.35 -8.91
N LEU A 60 -2.34 -10.61 -9.88
CA LEU A 60 -3.13 -9.73 -10.73
C LEU A 60 -3.15 -10.26 -12.16
N PRO A 61 -4.28 -10.06 -12.90
CA PRO A 61 -4.32 -10.46 -14.29
C PRO A 61 -3.36 -9.62 -15.14
N GLY A 62 -2.74 -10.25 -16.13
CA GLY A 62 -1.77 -9.58 -16.98
C GLY A 62 -0.45 -9.34 -16.27
N LEU A 63 -0.17 -8.09 -15.93
CA LEU A 63 1.04 -7.73 -15.18
C LEU A 63 0.84 -8.06 -13.71
N ASP A 64 1.64 -8.99 -13.16
CA ASP A 64 1.51 -9.35 -11.75
C ASP A 64 2.02 -8.25 -10.81
N GLY A 65 1.65 -8.36 -9.52
CA GLY A 65 1.95 -7.32 -8.54
C GLY A 65 3.44 -7.19 -8.24
N MET A 66 4.22 -8.25 -8.35
CA MET A 66 5.66 -8.17 -8.09
C MET A 66 6.36 -7.37 -9.19
N GLU A 67 6.02 -7.64 -10.46
CA GLU A 67 6.56 -6.86 -11.58
C GLU A 67 6.07 -5.42 -11.54
N ALA A 68 4.79 -5.22 -11.18
CA ALA A 68 4.25 -3.87 -11.01
C ALA A 68 5.02 -3.10 -9.94
N ALA A 69 5.37 -3.75 -8.84
CA ALA A 69 6.14 -3.14 -7.77
C ALA A 69 7.55 -2.75 -8.24
N ARG A 70 8.18 -3.58 -9.06
CA ARG A 70 9.49 -3.23 -9.64
C ARG A 70 9.39 -1.97 -10.51
N ARG A 71 8.37 -1.89 -11.34
CA ARG A 71 8.13 -0.71 -12.19
C ARG A 71 7.78 0.51 -11.38
N LEU A 72 7.00 0.34 -10.31
CA LEU A 72 6.69 1.42 -9.38
C LEU A 72 7.98 2.00 -8.79
N ARG A 73 8.91 1.15 -8.37
CA ARG A 73 10.17 1.60 -7.78
C ARG A 73 11.09 2.32 -8.76
N GLU A 74 10.92 2.12 -10.04
CA GLU A 74 11.66 2.88 -11.04
C GLU A 74 11.22 4.35 -11.08
N VAL A 75 9.98 4.65 -10.71
CA VAL A 75 9.42 6.00 -10.77
C VAL A 75 9.13 6.60 -9.39
N ASP A 76 9.04 5.78 -8.35
CA ASP A 76 8.76 6.24 -7.00
C ASP A 76 9.40 5.33 -5.97
N ARG A 77 10.50 5.76 -5.38
CA ARG A 77 11.23 4.98 -4.37
C ARG A 77 10.73 5.22 -2.96
N SER A 78 9.93 6.26 -2.75
CA SER A 78 9.56 6.67 -1.40
C SER A 78 8.18 6.19 -0.95
N VAL A 79 7.26 5.88 -1.89
CA VAL A 79 5.93 5.42 -1.51
C VAL A 79 6.03 4.13 -0.69
N ILE A 80 5.22 4.04 0.36
CA ILE A 80 5.19 2.84 1.19
C ILE A 80 4.39 1.76 0.47
N LEU A 81 4.96 0.57 0.37
CA LEU A 81 4.35 -0.57 -0.33
C LEU A 81 4.09 -1.69 0.66
N ILE A 82 2.85 -2.17 0.69
CA ILE A 82 2.45 -3.35 1.45
C ILE A 82 1.74 -4.30 0.50
N PHE A 83 2.22 -5.54 0.40
CA PHE A 83 1.55 -6.56 -0.39
C PHE A 83 0.40 -7.17 0.41
N VAL A 84 -0.73 -7.39 -0.25
CA VAL A 84 -1.91 -8.06 0.33
C VAL A 84 -2.30 -9.18 -0.62
N THR A 85 -2.00 -10.43 -0.27
CA THR A 85 -2.08 -11.52 -1.24
C THR A 85 -2.25 -12.89 -0.56
N ASN A 86 -2.69 -13.87 -1.34
CA ASN A 86 -2.67 -15.28 -0.93
C ASN A 86 -1.27 -15.91 -1.04
N MET A 87 -0.34 -15.23 -1.68
CA MET A 87 0.97 -15.81 -2.02
C MET A 87 2.02 -15.51 -0.96
N ALA A 88 1.86 -16.11 0.22
CA ALA A 88 2.77 -15.90 1.35
C ALA A 88 4.24 -16.24 1.02
N ASN A 89 4.47 -17.15 0.09
CA ASN A 89 5.82 -17.54 -0.32
C ASN A 89 6.58 -16.44 -1.05
N PHE A 90 5.91 -15.36 -1.46
CA PHE A 90 6.56 -14.21 -2.08
C PHE A 90 7.06 -13.16 -1.08
N ALA A 91 6.84 -13.36 0.22
CA ALA A 91 7.26 -12.40 1.25
C ALA A 91 8.75 -12.06 1.17
N VAL A 92 9.61 -13.05 0.90
CA VAL A 92 11.06 -12.86 0.78
C VAL A 92 11.39 -11.92 -0.37
N LYS A 93 10.64 -12.00 -1.47
CA LYS A 93 10.86 -11.15 -2.65
C LYS A 93 10.48 -9.69 -2.43
N GLY A 94 9.73 -9.41 -1.37
CA GLY A 94 9.40 -8.03 -1.00
C GLY A 94 10.63 -7.18 -0.75
N TYR A 95 11.76 -7.77 -0.36
CA TYR A 95 13.01 -7.05 -0.19
C TYR A 95 13.51 -6.38 -1.47
N GLU A 96 13.27 -7.01 -2.62
CA GLU A 96 13.71 -6.48 -3.91
C GLU A 96 13.06 -5.15 -4.26
N VAL A 97 11.88 -4.88 -3.70
CA VAL A 97 11.08 -3.68 -3.98
C VAL A 97 10.86 -2.83 -2.74
N ASP A 98 11.60 -3.07 -1.68
CA ASP A 98 11.50 -2.34 -0.41
C ASP A 98 10.06 -2.29 0.12
N ALA A 99 9.36 -3.42 0.09
CA ALA A 99 8.04 -3.50 0.71
C ALA A 99 8.19 -3.38 2.22
N LEU A 100 7.33 -2.57 2.82
CA LEU A 100 7.34 -2.41 4.28
C LEU A 100 6.85 -3.68 4.97
N ASP A 101 5.83 -4.30 4.41
CA ASP A 101 5.21 -5.45 5.04
C ASP A 101 4.43 -6.28 4.02
N PHE A 102 3.85 -7.35 4.52
CA PHE A 102 3.16 -8.36 3.75
C PHE A 102 1.95 -8.82 4.55
N ILE A 103 0.78 -8.81 3.95
CA ILE A 103 -0.46 -9.26 4.59
C ILE A 103 -1.00 -10.44 3.81
N VAL A 104 -1.21 -11.57 4.47
CA VAL A 104 -1.75 -12.77 3.83
C VAL A 104 -3.27 -12.77 3.96
N LYS A 105 -3.96 -13.01 2.85
CA LYS A 105 -5.41 -13.13 2.84
C LYS A 105 -5.85 -14.43 3.50
N PRO A 106 -7.01 -14.47 4.16
CA PRO A 106 -7.99 -13.40 4.33
C PRO A 106 -7.51 -12.36 5.35
N VAL A 107 -7.80 -11.09 5.07
CA VAL A 107 -7.33 -9.99 5.90
C VAL A 107 -8.27 -9.78 7.09
N ALA A 108 -7.71 -9.83 8.30
CA ALA A 108 -8.43 -9.49 9.53
C ALA A 108 -8.10 -8.06 9.93
N TYR A 109 -9.07 -7.34 10.47
CA TYR A 109 -8.91 -5.92 10.74
C TYR A 109 -7.79 -5.61 11.74
N PHE A 110 -7.73 -6.34 12.86
CA PHE A 110 -6.76 -6.01 13.92
C PHE A 110 -5.30 -6.13 13.43
N PRO A 111 -4.89 -7.26 12.81
CA PRO A 111 -3.54 -7.33 12.25
C PRO A 111 -3.30 -6.26 11.16
N PHE A 112 -4.30 -5.97 10.35
CA PHE A 112 -4.23 -4.92 9.33
C PHE A 112 -3.94 -3.56 9.99
N SER A 113 -4.66 -3.23 11.06
CA SER A 113 -4.49 -1.93 11.73
C SER A 113 -3.10 -1.77 12.33
N ILE A 114 -2.50 -2.84 12.84
CA ILE A 114 -1.14 -2.80 13.38
C ILE A 114 -0.13 -2.48 12.27
N LYS A 115 -0.28 -3.11 11.12
CA LYS A 115 0.62 -2.86 9.99
C LYS A 115 0.44 -1.46 9.42
N LEU A 116 -0.79 -0.98 9.41
CA LEU A 116 -1.07 0.40 8.99
C LEU A 116 -0.48 1.41 9.97
N ASP A 117 -0.53 1.14 11.27
CA ASP A 117 0.15 1.97 12.27
C ASP A 117 1.65 2.09 11.99
N ARG A 118 2.30 1.01 11.57
CA ARG A 118 3.72 1.04 11.20
C ARG A 118 3.97 1.94 10.00
N ALA A 119 3.11 1.87 9.00
CA ALA A 119 3.20 2.73 7.82
C ALA A 119 3.04 4.20 8.20
N VAL A 120 2.06 4.51 9.02
CA VAL A 120 1.82 5.88 9.50
C VAL A 120 3.02 6.40 10.29
N LYS A 121 3.58 5.60 11.17
CA LYS A 121 4.79 5.99 11.92
C LYS A 121 5.95 6.30 11.00
N ARG A 122 6.13 5.53 9.94
CA ARG A 122 7.20 5.78 8.97
C ARG A 122 7.00 7.11 8.26
N LEU A 123 5.76 7.42 7.88
CA LEU A 123 5.43 8.69 7.24
C LEU A 123 5.67 9.87 8.19
N GLU A 124 5.25 9.76 9.43
CA GLU A 124 5.48 10.79 10.44
C GLU A 124 6.97 11.01 10.69
N SER A 125 7.73 9.95 10.76
CA SER A 125 9.18 10.02 10.96
C SER A 125 9.87 10.74 9.80
N ARG A 126 9.41 10.52 8.57
CA ARG A 126 9.91 11.25 7.40
C ARG A 126 9.61 12.72 7.47
N GLN A 127 8.39 13.09 7.87
CA GLN A 127 8.00 14.49 8.03
C GLN A 127 8.85 15.18 9.10
N GLU A 128 9.10 14.54 10.21
CA GLU A 128 9.97 15.07 11.26
C GLU A 128 11.38 15.33 10.76
N ARG A 129 11.95 14.42 9.96
CA ARG A 129 13.27 14.59 9.37
C ARG A 129 13.31 15.79 8.42
N GLU A 130 12.29 15.97 7.61
CA GLU A 130 12.19 17.09 6.69
C GLU A 130 12.14 18.42 7.43
N LEU A 131 11.44 18.47 8.57
CA LEU A 131 11.35 19.68 9.39
C LEU A 131 12.66 20.00 10.11
N LEU A 132 13.49 18.99 10.40
CA LEU A 132 14.75 19.16 11.12
C LEU A 132 15.94 19.45 10.21
N VAL A 133 15.81 19.27 8.91
CA VAL A 133 16.90 19.54 7.96
C VAL A 133 17.02 21.05 7.76
N PRO A 134 18.18 21.65 8.06
CA PRO A 134 18.39 23.09 7.79
C PRO A 134 18.39 23.34 6.28
N VAL A 135 17.77 24.38 5.89
CA VAL A 135 17.68 24.77 4.49
C VAL A 135 18.90 25.58 4.10
#